data_708130d236ef757d7144b34bcf3f5c74
#
_entry.id   708130d236ef757d7144b34bcf3f5c74
#
_cell.length_a   1.000
_cell.length_b   1.000
_cell.length_c   1.000
_cell.angle_alpha   90.00
_cell.angle_beta   90.00
_cell.angle_gamma   90.00
#
_symmetry.space_group_name_H-M   'P 1'
#
loop_
_entity.id
_entity.type
_entity.pdbx_description
1 polymer ?
#
loop_
_entity_poly.entity_id
_entity_poly.type
_entity_poly.pdbx_seq_one_letter_code
_entity_poly.pdbx_strand_id
1 'polypeptide(L)'
;MTDPDFVAENFEAKRMNEDGTERYSVIAKKMEHYPVDNSAVLEEPRLTHFDPDKGPVSIRANRGVVSSNGETVDFRDAVQVRRAPFGGDPEMTLTTTFLHVVPDKDLVSTDREVTLTHGNSTVKSVGLEFNNKTRQLKLLSNVKGQLQTPQKDGRAALPFGRKH
;
A
#
# COMPACT_ATOMS: atom_id res chain seq x y z
N MET A 1 -20.92 -15.90 14.30
CA MET A 1 -19.53 -15.68 14.49
C MET A 1 -18.81 -16.94 14.82
N THR A 2 -17.76 -17.19 14.16
CA THR A 2 -17.04 -18.42 14.32
C THR A 2 -15.72 -18.15 15.00
N ASP A 3 -15.29 -19.11 15.78
CA ASP A 3 -13.98 -18.96 16.42
C ASP A 3 -12.87 -19.30 15.45
N PRO A 4 -11.70 -18.73 15.62
CA PRO A 4 -10.57 -19.13 14.79
C PRO A 4 -10.15 -20.55 15.12
N ASP A 5 -9.69 -21.28 14.09
CA ASP A 5 -9.16 -22.62 14.29
C ASP A 5 -7.64 -22.60 14.43
N PHE A 6 -7.00 -21.49 14.17
CA PHE A 6 -5.57 -21.36 14.22
C PHE A 6 -5.19 -19.91 14.57
N VAL A 7 -4.27 -19.76 15.50
CA VAL A 7 -3.80 -18.46 15.95
C VAL A 7 -2.27 -18.51 15.99
N ALA A 8 -1.64 -17.52 15.41
CA ALA A 8 -0.19 -17.38 15.45
C ALA A 8 0.17 -16.01 15.96
N GLU A 9 1.15 -15.93 16.86
CA GLU A 9 1.66 -14.64 17.31
C GLU A 9 2.99 -14.38 16.64
N ASN A 10 3.29 -13.11 16.42
CA ASN A 10 4.50 -12.71 15.72
C ASN A 10 4.60 -13.42 14.37
N PHE A 11 3.53 -13.30 13.61
CA PHE A 11 3.38 -13.98 12.33
C PHE A 11 4.26 -13.33 11.26
N GLU A 12 4.85 -14.17 10.42
CA GLU A 12 5.62 -13.68 9.27
C GLU A 12 5.41 -14.63 8.10
N ALA A 13 5.18 -14.05 6.92
CA ALA A 13 5.07 -14.82 5.68
C ALA A 13 5.83 -14.07 4.58
N LYS A 14 6.43 -14.82 3.67
CA LYS A 14 7.20 -14.23 2.57
C LYS A 14 6.80 -14.86 1.26
N ARG A 15 6.82 -14.06 0.21
CA ARG A 15 6.65 -14.55 -1.15
C ARG A 15 7.93 -14.29 -1.90
N MET A 16 8.44 -15.32 -2.56
CA MET A 16 9.70 -15.23 -3.28
C MET A 16 9.44 -15.18 -4.79
N ASN A 17 10.33 -14.51 -5.49
CA ASN A 17 10.35 -14.56 -6.94
C ASN A 17 10.95 -15.88 -7.39
N GLU A 18 10.80 -16.19 -8.67
CA GLU A 18 11.33 -17.44 -9.20
C GLU A 18 12.84 -17.52 -9.08
N ASP A 19 13.52 -16.38 -9.09
CA ASP A 19 14.98 -16.36 -8.98
C ASP A 19 15.47 -16.44 -7.53
N GLY A 20 14.56 -16.62 -6.58
CA GLY A 20 14.92 -16.76 -5.17
C GLY A 20 15.01 -15.47 -4.39
N THR A 21 14.82 -14.31 -5.03
CA THR A 21 14.80 -13.05 -4.29
C THR A 21 13.43 -12.83 -3.67
N GLU A 22 13.40 -12.04 -2.62
CA GLU A 22 12.17 -11.79 -1.90
C GLU A 22 11.31 -10.80 -2.68
N ARG A 23 10.04 -11.14 -2.90
CA ARG A 23 9.11 -10.27 -3.60
C ARG A 23 8.37 -9.37 -2.63
N TYR A 24 7.81 -9.96 -1.59
CA TYR A 24 7.22 -9.18 -0.52
C TYR A 24 7.16 -10.02 0.74
N SER A 25 7.02 -9.35 1.87
CA SER A 25 6.84 -10.01 3.16
C SER A 25 5.69 -9.37 3.89
N VAL A 26 5.04 -10.16 4.74
CA VAL A 26 3.98 -9.67 5.61
C VAL A 26 4.34 -10.08 7.02
N ILE A 27 4.35 -9.13 7.94
CA ILE A 27 4.50 -9.43 9.35
C ILE A 27 3.29 -8.88 10.07
N ALA A 28 2.92 -9.51 11.17
CA ALA A 28 1.80 -9.08 11.97
C ALA A 28 2.03 -9.50 13.42
N LYS A 29 1.49 -8.73 14.34
CA LYS A 29 1.58 -9.07 15.73
C LYS A 29 0.83 -10.36 16.03
N LYS A 30 -0.25 -10.60 15.29
CA LYS A 30 -1.09 -11.77 15.50
C LYS A 30 -1.82 -12.11 14.21
N MET A 31 -2.03 -13.39 13.97
CA MET A 31 -2.83 -13.85 12.84
C MET A 31 -3.84 -14.85 13.34
N GLU A 32 -5.10 -14.71 12.94
CA GLU A 32 -6.17 -15.62 13.28
C GLU A 32 -6.80 -16.13 11.99
N HIS A 33 -6.85 -17.45 11.85
CA HIS A 33 -7.45 -18.07 10.68
C HIS A 33 -8.87 -18.53 11.02
N TYR A 34 -9.81 -18.22 10.13
CA TYR A 34 -11.23 -18.54 10.34
C TYR A 34 -11.67 -19.59 9.32
N PRO A 35 -12.09 -20.78 9.79
CA PRO A 35 -12.45 -21.85 8.86
C PRO A 35 -13.73 -21.60 8.10
N VAL A 36 -14.62 -20.75 8.62
CA VAL A 36 -15.91 -20.53 7.99
C VAL A 36 -15.76 -20.01 6.57
N ASP A 37 -14.79 -19.14 6.31
CA ASP A 37 -14.57 -18.58 4.97
C ASP A 37 -13.11 -18.69 4.56
N ASN A 38 -12.32 -19.39 5.34
CA ASN A 38 -10.88 -19.58 5.07
C ASN A 38 -10.11 -18.27 5.00
N SER A 39 -10.58 -17.25 5.69
CA SER A 39 -9.89 -15.97 5.73
C SER A 39 -8.95 -15.90 6.91
N ALA A 40 -8.06 -14.92 6.90
CA ALA A 40 -7.18 -14.66 8.03
C ALA A 40 -7.25 -13.19 8.41
N VAL A 41 -7.28 -12.93 9.72
CA VAL A 41 -7.27 -11.57 10.24
C VAL A 41 -5.91 -11.32 10.86
N LEU A 42 -5.31 -10.19 10.47
CA LEU A 42 -3.99 -9.80 10.95
C LEU A 42 -4.13 -8.59 11.86
N GLU A 43 -3.39 -8.62 12.97
CA GLU A 43 -3.33 -7.50 13.90
C GLU A 43 -2.02 -6.77 13.66
N GLU A 44 -2.10 -5.47 13.43
CA GLU A 44 -0.96 -4.60 13.12
C GLU A 44 -0.09 -5.18 12.01
N PRO A 45 -0.68 -5.40 10.83
CA PRO A 45 0.09 -5.96 9.73
C PRO A 45 1.01 -4.92 9.11
N ARG A 46 2.12 -5.41 8.56
CA ARG A 46 2.99 -4.60 7.72
C ARG A 46 3.39 -5.45 6.52
N LEU A 47 3.07 -4.99 5.35
CA LEU A 47 3.49 -5.62 4.10
C LEU A 47 4.60 -4.78 3.50
N THR A 48 5.70 -5.41 3.14
CA THR A 48 6.80 -4.72 2.49
C THR A 48 7.02 -5.37 1.13
N HIS A 49 6.95 -4.56 0.10
CA HIS A 49 7.17 -4.99 -1.28
C HIS A 49 8.55 -4.54 -1.70
N PHE A 50 9.33 -5.46 -2.25
CA PHE A 50 10.70 -5.19 -2.64
C PHE A 50 10.82 -5.06 -4.14
N ASP A 51 11.38 -3.96 -4.59
CA ASP A 51 11.62 -3.71 -5.99
C ASP A 51 13.05 -3.18 -6.09
N PRO A 52 13.97 -3.93 -6.67
CA PRO A 52 15.38 -3.52 -6.68
C PRO A 52 15.61 -2.21 -7.42
N ASP A 53 14.72 -1.86 -8.34
CA ASP A 53 14.90 -0.65 -9.13
C ASP A 53 14.23 0.58 -8.53
N LYS A 54 13.36 0.40 -7.56
CA LYS A 54 12.54 1.51 -7.06
C LYS A 54 12.55 1.66 -5.55
N GLY A 55 13.20 0.75 -4.86
CA GLY A 55 13.21 0.76 -3.41
C GLY A 55 11.96 0.14 -2.81
N PRO A 56 11.99 -0.17 -1.51
CA PRO A 56 10.88 -0.85 -0.86
C PRO A 56 9.69 0.07 -0.61
N VAL A 57 8.50 -0.51 -0.69
CA VAL A 57 7.26 0.15 -0.33
C VAL A 57 6.64 -0.64 0.80
N SER A 58 6.26 0.02 1.88
CA SER A 58 5.63 -0.65 3.01
C SER A 58 4.21 -0.14 3.21
N ILE A 59 3.33 -1.05 3.63
CA ILE A 59 1.93 -0.76 3.94
C ILE A 59 1.67 -1.28 5.34
N ARG A 60 1.15 -0.44 6.20
CA ARG A 60 0.79 -0.87 7.56
C ARG A 60 -0.55 -0.31 7.95
N ALA A 61 -1.18 -0.95 8.92
CA ALA A 61 -2.49 -0.56 9.40
C ALA A 61 -2.71 -1.17 10.78
N ASN A 62 -3.86 -0.87 11.39
CA ASN A 62 -4.21 -1.52 12.65
C ASN A 62 -4.66 -2.95 12.41
N ARG A 63 -5.21 -3.22 11.24
CA ARG A 63 -5.82 -4.51 10.97
C ARG A 63 -5.71 -4.85 9.50
N GLY A 64 -5.64 -6.12 9.19
CA GLY A 64 -5.67 -6.60 7.82
C GLY A 64 -6.50 -7.85 7.72
N VAL A 65 -7.12 -8.06 6.56
CA VAL A 65 -7.90 -9.28 6.30
C VAL A 65 -7.38 -9.87 5.00
N VAL A 66 -6.88 -11.10 5.09
CA VAL A 66 -6.37 -11.83 3.93
C VAL A 66 -7.51 -12.66 3.38
N SER A 67 -7.72 -12.61 2.07
CA SER A 67 -8.80 -13.35 1.42
C SER A 67 -8.58 -14.85 1.51
N SER A 68 -9.65 -15.61 1.25
CA SER A 68 -9.62 -17.07 1.39
C SER A 68 -8.56 -17.72 0.49
N ASN A 69 -8.31 -17.15 -0.67
CA ASN A 69 -7.30 -17.70 -1.58
C ASN A 69 -5.91 -17.08 -1.36
N GLY A 70 -5.78 -16.16 -0.39
CA GLY A 70 -4.50 -15.55 -0.11
C GLY A 70 -4.04 -14.52 -1.11
N GLU A 71 -4.88 -14.12 -2.06
CA GLU A 71 -4.47 -13.24 -3.15
C GLU A 71 -4.63 -11.76 -2.84
N THR A 72 -5.46 -11.42 -1.88
CA THR A 72 -5.70 -10.02 -1.55
C THR A 72 -5.59 -9.78 -0.06
N VAL A 73 -5.25 -8.55 0.30
CA VAL A 73 -5.23 -8.11 1.68
C VAL A 73 -5.97 -6.79 1.76
N ASP A 74 -6.94 -6.71 2.66
CA ASP A 74 -7.64 -5.47 2.94
C ASP A 74 -7.06 -4.90 4.24
N PHE A 75 -6.44 -3.73 4.14
CA PHE A 75 -5.90 -3.04 5.30
C PHE A 75 -6.94 -2.06 5.82
N ARG A 76 -7.14 -2.05 7.13
CA ARG A 76 -8.18 -1.24 7.76
C ARG A 76 -7.64 -0.46 8.93
N ASP A 77 -8.09 0.78 9.03
CA ASP A 77 -7.84 1.70 10.14
C ASP A 77 -6.38 2.13 10.23
N ALA A 78 -6.18 3.41 10.15
CA ALA A 78 -4.86 4.04 10.23
C ALA A 78 -3.90 3.42 9.20
N VAL A 79 -4.37 3.30 7.96
CA VAL A 79 -3.56 2.72 6.89
C VAL A 79 -2.53 3.73 6.43
N GLN A 80 -1.29 3.29 6.32
CA GLN A 80 -0.22 4.13 5.84
C GLN A 80 0.64 3.37 4.86
N VAL A 81 0.86 3.96 3.69
CA VAL A 81 1.80 3.45 2.70
C VAL A 81 2.99 4.40 2.70
N ARG A 82 4.18 3.84 2.67
CA ARG A 82 5.39 4.65 2.65
C ARG A 82 6.39 4.07 1.66
N ARG A 83 6.91 4.93 0.80
CA ARG A 83 8.05 4.61 -0.03
C ARG A 83 9.18 5.55 0.35
N ALA A 84 10.29 5.01 0.82
CA ALA A 84 11.42 5.80 1.23
C ALA A 84 12.06 6.53 0.04
N PRO A 85 12.80 7.60 0.27
CA PRO A 85 13.50 8.27 -0.82
C PRO A 85 14.42 7.29 -1.53
N PHE A 86 14.49 7.39 -2.85
CA PHE A 86 15.30 6.47 -3.62
C PHE A 86 15.70 7.12 -4.93
N GLY A 87 17.00 7.10 -5.22
CA GLY A 87 17.49 7.56 -6.51
C GLY A 87 17.13 9.01 -6.83
N GLY A 88 17.10 9.88 -5.86
CA GLY A 88 16.73 11.26 -6.08
C GLY A 88 15.23 11.52 -6.01
N ASP A 89 14.42 10.48 -5.94
CA ASP A 89 12.98 10.63 -5.79
C ASP A 89 12.65 10.79 -4.30
N PRO A 90 11.88 11.81 -3.92
CA PRO A 90 11.61 12.02 -2.50
C PRO A 90 10.64 11.00 -1.92
N GLU A 91 10.55 11.00 -0.62
CA GLU A 91 9.63 10.11 0.09
C GLU A 91 8.20 10.34 -0.34
N MET A 92 7.46 9.24 -0.46
CA MET A 92 6.04 9.28 -0.76
C MET A 92 5.29 8.60 0.38
N THR A 93 4.21 9.22 0.84
CA THR A 93 3.34 8.59 1.82
C THR A 93 1.89 8.70 1.37
N LEU A 94 1.09 7.74 1.80
CA LEU A 94 -0.34 7.77 1.57
C LEU A 94 -1.01 7.33 2.86
N THR A 95 -2.01 8.09 3.31
CA THR A 95 -2.79 7.72 4.49
C THR A 95 -4.25 7.62 4.13
N THR A 96 -4.92 6.62 4.70
CA THR A 96 -6.35 6.41 4.46
C THR A 96 -6.89 5.50 5.57
N THR A 97 -8.17 5.20 5.52
CA THR A 97 -8.78 4.32 6.51
C THR A 97 -9.03 2.92 5.97
N PHE A 98 -8.88 2.72 4.68
CA PHE A 98 -9.09 1.41 4.06
C PHE A 98 -8.27 1.33 2.78
N LEU A 99 -7.63 0.19 2.54
CA LEU A 99 -6.87 -0.01 1.33
C LEU A 99 -6.94 -1.47 0.92
N HIS A 100 -7.39 -1.71 -0.31
CA HIS A 100 -7.45 -3.04 -0.90
C HIS A 100 -6.16 -3.26 -1.68
N VAL A 101 -5.47 -4.35 -1.42
CA VAL A 101 -4.16 -4.62 -2.01
C VAL A 101 -4.16 -5.98 -2.67
N VAL A 102 -3.65 -6.04 -3.89
CA VAL A 102 -3.43 -7.29 -4.62
C VAL A 102 -1.93 -7.40 -4.86
N PRO A 103 -1.20 -8.01 -3.92
CA PRO A 103 0.27 -7.94 -3.97
C PRO A 103 0.88 -8.51 -5.24
N ASP A 104 0.37 -9.62 -5.75
CA ASP A 104 0.95 -10.23 -6.94
C ASP A 104 0.77 -9.39 -8.19
N LYS A 105 -0.20 -8.48 -8.20
CA LYS A 105 -0.45 -7.61 -9.33
C LYS A 105 0.05 -6.19 -9.10
N ASP A 106 0.62 -5.92 -7.93
CA ASP A 106 1.10 -4.59 -7.55
C ASP A 106 0.00 -3.53 -7.66
N LEU A 107 -1.21 -3.90 -7.27
CA LEU A 107 -2.36 -2.99 -7.34
C LEU A 107 -2.82 -2.62 -5.94
N VAL A 108 -3.13 -1.35 -5.75
CA VAL A 108 -3.79 -0.88 -4.54
C VAL A 108 -4.96 0.00 -4.94
N SER A 109 -6.02 -0.03 -4.15
CA SER A 109 -7.19 0.79 -4.43
C SER A 109 -7.99 1.04 -3.17
N THR A 110 -8.72 2.15 -3.16
CA THR A 110 -9.64 2.45 -2.08
C THR A 110 -10.70 3.41 -2.61
N ASP A 111 -11.87 3.38 -1.99
CA ASP A 111 -12.92 4.34 -2.28
C ASP A 111 -13.03 5.39 -1.17
N ARG A 112 -12.13 5.36 -0.20
CA ARG A 112 -12.13 6.28 0.92
C ARG A 112 -11.27 7.49 0.64
N GLU A 113 -11.36 8.45 1.52
CA GLU A 113 -10.52 9.64 1.44
C GLU A 113 -9.06 9.29 1.62
N VAL A 114 -8.20 9.85 0.77
CA VAL A 114 -6.76 9.61 0.86
C VAL A 114 -6.02 10.93 0.93
N THR A 115 -4.89 10.91 1.61
CA THR A 115 -3.94 12.02 1.60
C THR A 115 -2.61 11.46 1.13
N LEU A 116 -2.10 12.04 0.05
CA LEU A 116 -0.84 11.64 -0.54
C LEU A 116 0.17 12.74 -0.38
N THR A 117 1.38 12.40 0.02
CA THR A 117 2.48 13.35 0.03
C THR A 117 3.61 12.82 -0.82
N HIS A 118 4.33 13.71 -1.48
CA HIS A 118 5.50 13.36 -2.26
C HIS A 118 6.44 14.55 -2.16
N GLY A 119 7.50 14.39 -1.37
CA GLY A 119 8.33 15.52 -1.03
C GLY A 119 7.53 16.56 -0.28
N ASN A 120 7.48 17.76 -0.80
CA ASN A 120 6.72 18.85 -0.18
C ASN A 120 5.32 19.03 -0.76
N SER A 121 4.91 18.15 -1.65
CA SER A 121 3.60 18.25 -2.29
C SER A 121 2.60 17.38 -1.54
N THR A 122 1.36 17.85 -1.46
CA THR A 122 0.28 17.12 -0.80
C THR A 122 -0.94 17.13 -1.71
N VAL A 123 -1.54 15.96 -1.90
CA VAL A 123 -2.74 15.82 -2.72
C VAL A 123 -3.76 15.02 -1.93
N LYS A 124 -5.01 15.45 -1.95
CA LYS A 124 -6.11 14.73 -1.31
C LYS A 124 -7.14 14.38 -2.37
N SER A 125 -7.75 13.23 -2.22
CA SER A 125 -8.85 12.84 -3.09
C SER A 125 -9.74 11.85 -2.35
N VAL A 126 -10.91 11.60 -2.93
CA VAL A 126 -11.78 10.52 -2.47
C VAL A 126 -11.64 9.41 -3.49
N GLY A 127 -11.02 8.32 -3.04
CA GLY A 127 -10.75 7.21 -3.92
C GLY A 127 -9.43 7.33 -4.66
N LEU A 128 -8.81 6.17 -4.87
CA LEU A 128 -7.52 6.12 -5.52
C LEU A 128 -7.30 4.72 -6.08
N GLU A 129 -6.66 4.63 -7.22
CA GLU A 129 -6.17 3.37 -7.77
C GLU A 129 -4.71 3.58 -8.18
N PHE A 130 -3.86 2.68 -7.81
CA PHE A 130 -2.45 2.78 -8.14
C PHE A 130 -1.92 1.43 -8.59
N ASN A 131 -1.19 1.43 -9.69
CA ASN A 131 -0.50 0.26 -10.22
C ASN A 131 0.99 0.50 -10.10
N ASN A 132 1.66 -0.22 -9.22
CA ASN A 132 3.08 0.00 -8.97
C ASN A 132 3.96 -0.48 -10.11
N LYS A 133 3.48 -1.43 -10.92
CA LYS A 133 4.26 -1.89 -12.06
C LYS A 133 4.35 -0.84 -13.15
N THR A 134 3.20 -0.26 -13.50
CA THR A 134 3.15 0.76 -14.54
C THR A 134 3.35 2.16 -13.98
N ARG A 135 3.32 2.32 -12.67
CA ARG A 135 3.42 3.60 -11.98
C ARG A 135 2.29 4.54 -12.36
N GLN A 136 1.14 3.98 -12.70
CA GLN A 136 -0.04 4.78 -13.01
C GLN A 136 -0.86 5.00 -11.76
N LEU A 137 -1.20 6.26 -11.52
CA LEU A 137 -1.99 6.69 -10.39
C LEU A 137 -3.27 7.32 -10.91
N LYS A 138 -4.40 6.90 -10.36
CA LYS A 138 -5.68 7.48 -10.71
C LYS A 138 -6.35 7.97 -9.43
N LEU A 139 -6.65 9.25 -9.38
CA LEU A 139 -7.37 9.87 -8.28
C LEU A 139 -8.82 10.02 -8.73
N LEU A 140 -9.75 9.54 -7.94
CA LEU A 140 -11.10 9.31 -8.45
C LEU A 140 -12.01 10.51 -8.37
N SER A 141 -12.05 11.23 -7.25
CA SER A 141 -12.93 12.39 -7.15
C SER A 141 -12.43 13.36 -6.09
N ASN A 142 -12.99 14.58 -6.14
CA ASN A 142 -12.70 15.64 -5.16
C ASN A 142 -11.21 15.82 -4.95
N VAL A 143 -10.47 15.89 -6.07
CA VAL A 143 -9.02 16.02 -6.01
C VAL A 143 -8.64 17.43 -5.62
N LYS A 144 -7.83 17.57 -4.57
CA LYS A 144 -7.32 18.86 -4.13
C LYS A 144 -5.84 18.69 -3.84
N GLY A 145 -5.05 19.68 -4.18
CA GLY A 145 -3.63 19.53 -3.99
C GLY A 145 -2.93 20.82 -3.74
N GLN A 146 -1.77 20.71 -3.12
CA GLN A 146 -0.87 21.79 -2.91
C GLN A 146 0.49 21.29 -3.35
N LEU A 147 0.99 21.84 -4.44
CA LEU A 147 2.22 21.38 -5.02
C LEU A 147 3.32 22.37 -4.75
N GLN A 148 4.43 21.87 -4.24
CA GLN A 148 5.59 22.69 -4.00
C GLN A 148 6.73 22.15 -4.83
N THR A 149 6.86 22.66 -6.03
CA THR A 149 7.88 22.20 -6.90
C THR A 149 8.85 23.32 -7.18
N PRO A 150 10.11 23.01 -7.42
CA PRO A 150 11.03 24.03 -7.90
C PRO A 150 10.52 24.51 -9.24
N GLN A 151 10.52 25.80 -9.42
CA GLN A 151 9.93 26.37 -10.62
C GLN A 151 10.97 26.67 -11.66
N LYS A 152 11.75 25.68 -12.02
CA LYS A 152 12.75 25.94 -12.98
C LYS A 152 12.23 26.31 -14.32
N ASP A 153 11.17 25.67 -14.73
CA ASP A 153 10.60 25.94 -16.04
C ASP A 153 9.26 26.64 -15.94
N GLY A 154 8.89 27.09 -14.75
CA GLY A 154 7.64 27.79 -14.58
C GLY A 154 6.41 26.92 -14.60
N ARG A 155 6.58 25.62 -14.53
CA ARG A 155 5.45 24.71 -14.52
C ARG A 155 5.40 23.96 -13.23
N ALA A 156 4.19 23.70 -12.76
CA ALA A 156 3.99 22.80 -11.66
C ALA A 156 3.83 21.39 -12.22
N ALA A 157 4.36 20.41 -11.53
CA ALA A 157 4.22 19.03 -11.94
C ALA A 157 3.50 18.27 -10.86
N LEU A 158 2.73 17.26 -11.25
CA LEU A 158 2.10 16.39 -10.29
C LEU A 158 3.15 15.49 -9.64
N PRO A 159 3.04 15.27 -8.34
CA PRO A 159 4.07 14.51 -7.66
C PRO A 159 4.18 13.06 -8.08
N PHE A 160 3.11 12.49 -8.65
CA PHE A 160 3.17 11.13 -8.99
C PHE A 160 3.06 10.90 -10.42
N GLY A 161 3.37 11.73 -11.21
CA GLY A 161 3.23 11.36 -12.31
C GLY A 161 3.52 11.60 -13.42
N ARG A 162 2.81 11.63 -14.27
CA ARG A 162 3.13 11.87 -15.44
C ARG A 162 2.80 13.14 -15.79
N LYS A 163 3.34 13.63 -16.68
CA LYS A 163 3.02 14.81 -17.14
C LYS A 163 2.56 14.69 -18.44
N HIS A 164 1.94 15.51 -18.88
CA HIS A 164 1.45 15.43 -20.19
C HIS A 164 1.77 16.56 -20.97
#